data_08478f4235d83281159275df553353bc
#
_entry.id   08478f4235d83281159275df553353bc
#
_cell.length_a   1.000
_cell.length_b   1.000
_cell.length_c   1.000
_cell.angle_alpha   90.00
_cell.angle_beta   90.00
_cell.angle_gamma   90.00
#
_symmetry.space_group_name_H-M   'P 1'
#
loop_
_entity.id
_entity.type
_entity.pdbx_description
1 polymer ?
#
loop_
_entity_poly.entity_id
_entity_poly.type
_entity_poly.pdbx_seq_one_letter_code
_entity_poly.pdbx_strand_id
1 'polypeptide(L)'
;MNPPVITALAAIFGSLIGGLTSSLGTWITQRHQDRRELLARKLVLRETLYSDFISESARLLVDASQHDADDPKNLIGDPRNLIPVYALLSRIRLSSSTKILTTAEEVVRTIIKAYREPNLTPQQIELRAFNNGDDPLKNFSDVCRLELESIRREL
;
A
#
# COMPACT_ATOMS: atom_id res chain seq x y z
N MET A 1 -43.39 19.61 -51.54
CA MET A 1 -42.56 18.56 -50.86
C MET A 1 -43.49 17.46 -50.41
N ASN A 2 -43.20 16.20 -50.79
CA ASN A 2 -44.06 15.07 -50.46
C ASN A 2 -44.01 14.74 -48.96
N PRO A 3 -45.17 14.64 -48.25
CA PRO A 3 -45.20 14.38 -46.81
C PRO A 3 -44.35 13.18 -46.33
N PRO A 4 -44.27 12.07 -47.08
CA PRO A 4 -43.48 10.91 -46.68
C PRO A 4 -41.95 11.18 -46.64
N VAL A 5 -41.45 12.10 -47.46
CA VAL A 5 -40.00 12.46 -47.48
C VAL A 5 -39.62 13.23 -46.25
N ILE A 6 -40.47 14.13 -45.76
CA ILE A 6 -40.24 14.91 -44.55
C ILE A 6 -40.20 13.99 -43.32
N THR A 7 -41.13 13.02 -43.25
CA THR A 7 -41.16 12.04 -42.14
C THR A 7 -39.93 11.14 -42.14
N ALA A 8 -39.48 10.67 -43.30
CA ALA A 8 -38.26 9.87 -43.41
C ALA A 8 -36.99 10.63 -42.99
N LEU A 9 -36.86 11.89 -43.40
CA LEU A 9 -35.75 12.73 -42.99
C LEU A 9 -35.76 13.01 -41.48
N ALA A 10 -36.92 13.30 -40.89
CA ALA A 10 -37.06 13.50 -39.45
C ALA A 10 -36.67 12.25 -38.64
N ALA A 11 -37.04 11.05 -39.13
CA ALA A 11 -36.66 9.81 -38.50
C ALA A 11 -35.14 9.55 -38.55
N ILE A 12 -34.48 9.85 -39.67
CA ILE A 12 -33.05 9.70 -39.84
C ILE A 12 -32.29 10.67 -38.91
N PHE A 13 -32.70 11.92 -38.88
CA PHE A 13 -32.06 12.92 -37.99
C PHE A 13 -32.32 12.62 -36.54
N GLY A 14 -33.50 12.17 -36.15
CA GLY A 14 -33.81 11.76 -34.78
C GLY A 14 -32.97 10.57 -34.30
N SER A 15 -32.79 9.56 -35.16
CA SER A 15 -31.94 8.41 -34.84
C SER A 15 -30.47 8.75 -34.74
N LEU A 16 -29.97 9.65 -35.60
CA LEU A 16 -28.58 10.12 -35.59
C LEU A 16 -28.26 10.89 -34.31
N ILE A 17 -29.13 11.84 -33.94
CA ILE A 17 -28.96 12.63 -32.72
C ILE A 17 -29.10 11.73 -31.46
N GLY A 18 -30.06 10.84 -31.44
CA GLY A 18 -30.24 9.89 -30.33
C GLY A 18 -29.05 8.94 -30.16
N GLY A 19 -28.50 8.43 -31.24
CA GLY A 19 -27.31 7.57 -31.24
C GLY A 19 -26.05 8.28 -30.75
N LEU A 20 -25.82 9.51 -31.17
CA LEU A 20 -24.68 10.31 -30.74
C LEU A 20 -24.76 10.66 -29.25
N THR A 21 -25.94 11.04 -28.76
CA THR A 21 -26.14 11.41 -27.35
C THR A 21 -25.93 10.23 -26.42
N SER A 22 -26.44 9.05 -26.77
CA SER A 22 -26.24 7.84 -25.97
C SER A 22 -24.79 7.36 -25.98
N SER A 23 -24.09 7.45 -27.11
CA SER A 23 -22.68 7.06 -27.20
C SER A 23 -21.76 7.96 -26.35
N LEU A 24 -22.00 9.28 -26.37
CA LEU A 24 -21.25 10.24 -25.54
C LEU A 24 -21.50 10.02 -24.06
N GLY A 25 -22.74 9.78 -23.66
CA GLY A 25 -23.10 9.48 -22.26
C GLY A 25 -22.40 8.23 -21.75
N THR A 26 -22.40 7.15 -22.54
CA THR A 26 -21.75 5.89 -22.20
C THR A 26 -20.24 6.07 -22.09
N TRP A 27 -19.61 6.78 -23.02
CA TRP A 27 -18.15 7.00 -23.00
C TRP A 27 -17.68 7.79 -21.77
N ILE A 28 -18.41 8.85 -21.38
CA ILE A 28 -18.09 9.64 -20.19
C ILE A 28 -18.24 8.79 -18.92
N THR A 29 -19.33 8.02 -18.84
CA THR A 29 -19.59 7.17 -17.67
C THR A 29 -18.55 6.06 -17.51
N GLN A 30 -18.17 5.39 -18.60
CA GLN A 30 -17.12 4.37 -18.59
C GLN A 30 -15.79 4.93 -18.14
N ARG A 31 -15.39 6.11 -18.65
CA ARG A 31 -14.11 6.72 -18.27
C ARG A 31 -14.03 7.06 -16.78
N HIS A 32 -15.13 7.45 -16.17
CA HIS A 32 -15.20 7.69 -14.72
C HIS A 32 -15.17 6.39 -13.92
N GLN A 33 -15.83 5.34 -14.40
CA GLN A 33 -15.83 4.02 -13.77
C GLN A 33 -14.44 3.39 -13.80
N ASP A 34 -13.75 3.40 -14.94
CA ASP A 34 -12.40 2.87 -15.12
C ASP A 34 -11.40 3.54 -14.16
N ARG A 35 -11.50 4.86 -14.00
CA ARG A 35 -10.64 5.60 -13.07
C ARG A 35 -10.85 5.20 -11.62
N ARG A 36 -12.10 5.07 -11.19
CA ARG A 36 -12.44 4.62 -9.83
C ARG A 36 -11.97 3.19 -9.57
N GLU A 37 -12.15 2.31 -10.53
CA GLU A 37 -11.69 0.93 -10.41
C GLU A 37 -10.17 0.84 -10.30
N LEU A 38 -9.43 1.61 -11.08
CA LEU A 38 -7.97 1.69 -11.00
C LEU A 38 -7.49 2.22 -9.63
N LEU A 39 -8.15 3.24 -9.09
CA LEU A 39 -7.82 3.79 -7.77
C LEU A 39 -8.15 2.78 -6.66
N ALA A 40 -9.29 2.11 -6.74
CA ALA A 40 -9.68 1.07 -5.79
C ALA A 40 -8.67 -0.11 -5.79
N ARG A 41 -8.24 -0.56 -6.97
CA ARG A 41 -7.20 -1.60 -7.10
C ARG A 41 -5.87 -1.14 -6.50
N LYS A 42 -5.45 0.10 -6.76
CA LYS A 42 -4.24 0.67 -6.15
C LYS A 42 -4.32 0.71 -4.62
N LEU A 43 -5.47 1.07 -4.08
CA LEU A 43 -5.70 1.10 -2.63
C LEU A 43 -5.50 -0.29 -2.03
N VAL A 44 -6.18 -1.31 -2.56
CA VAL A 44 -6.10 -2.69 -2.07
C VAL A 44 -4.66 -3.23 -2.16
N LEU A 45 -3.98 -3.02 -3.29
CA LEU A 45 -2.60 -3.48 -3.47
C LEU A 45 -1.64 -2.84 -2.47
N ARG A 46 -1.79 -1.55 -2.17
CA ARG A 46 -0.96 -0.86 -1.18
C ARG A 46 -1.29 -1.29 0.24
N GLU A 47 -2.56 -1.43 0.57
CA GLU A 47 -3.00 -1.92 1.88
C GLU A 47 -2.42 -3.30 2.17
N THR A 48 -2.51 -4.23 1.21
CA THR A 48 -1.90 -5.56 1.32
C THR A 48 -0.38 -5.47 1.48
N LEU A 49 0.30 -4.66 0.65
CA LEU A 49 1.75 -4.51 0.73
C LEU A 49 2.21 -3.97 2.09
N TYR A 50 1.51 -2.98 2.64
CA TYR A 50 1.86 -2.41 3.94
C TYR A 50 1.56 -3.39 5.09
N SER A 51 0.45 -4.12 5.02
CA SER A 51 0.11 -5.16 5.98
C SER A 51 1.13 -6.29 5.99
N ASP A 52 1.55 -6.76 4.82
CA ASP A 52 2.59 -7.79 4.68
C ASP A 52 3.92 -7.31 5.28
N PHE A 53 4.30 -6.06 5.00
CA PHE A 53 5.53 -5.46 5.53
C PHE A 53 5.49 -5.34 7.06
N ILE A 54 4.37 -4.89 7.62
CA ILE A 54 4.19 -4.80 9.08
C ILE A 54 4.29 -6.17 9.73
N SER A 55 3.59 -7.17 9.16
CA SER A 55 3.56 -8.53 9.69
C SER A 55 4.94 -9.17 9.70
N GLU A 56 5.68 -9.04 8.59
CA GLU A 56 7.03 -9.59 8.47
C GLU A 56 8.03 -8.84 9.37
N SER A 57 7.90 -7.51 9.47
CA SER A 57 8.75 -6.71 10.36
C SER A 57 8.51 -7.03 11.83
N ALA A 58 7.25 -7.22 12.24
CA ALA A 58 6.90 -7.63 13.60
C ALA A 58 7.47 -9.02 13.93
N ARG A 59 7.35 -9.98 13.00
CA ARG A 59 7.94 -11.31 13.15
C ARG A 59 9.44 -11.22 13.39
N LEU A 60 10.16 -10.42 12.59
CA LEU A 60 11.61 -10.25 12.72
C LEU A 60 12.02 -9.54 14.01
N LEU A 61 11.24 -8.57 14.48
CA LEU A 61 11.49 -7.92 15.78
C LEU A 61 11.36 -8.89 16.95
N VAL A 62 10.36 -9.78 16.91
CA VAL A 62 10.20 -10.85 17.91
C VAL A 62 11.36 -11.85 17.83
N ASP A 63 11.71 -12.29 16.61
CA ASP A 63 12.84 -13.20 16.38
C ASP A 63 14.15 -12.60 16.92
N ALA A 64 14.42 -11.33 16.61
CA ALA A 64 15.58 -10.60 17.10
C ALA A 64 15.62 -10.49 18.64
N SER A 65 14.46 -10.38 19.29
CA SER A 65 14.37 -10.29 20.75
C SER A 65 14.65 -11.63 21.46
N GLN A 66 14.42 -12.75 20.77
CA GLN A 66 14.64 -14.11 21.28
C GLN A 66 16.01 -14.66 20.88
N HIS A 67 16.76 -13.88 20.09
CA HIS A 67 18.04 -14.29 19.58
C HIS A 67 19.12 -14.28 20.68
N ASP A 68 19.81 -15.41 20.88
CA ASP A 68 20.90 -15.50 21.84
C ASP A 68 22.18 -14.93 21.25
N ALA A 69 22.59 -13.77 21.75
CA ALA A 69 23.81 -13.09 21.31
C ALA A 69 25.12 -13.84 21.69
N ASP A 70 25.04 -14.78 22.63
CA ASP A 70 26.19 -15.56 23.09
C ASP A 70 26.47 -16.80 22.23
N ASP A 71 25.60 -17.16 21.27
CA ASP A 71 25.91 -18.22 20.30
C ASP A 71 26.75 -17.67 19.13
N PRO A 72 28.07 -18.01 19.08
CA PRO A 72 28.96 -17.50 18.03
C PRO A 72 28.59 -17.93 16.60
N LYS A 73 27.67 -18.87 16.45
CA LYS A 73 27.11 -19.29 15.17
C LYS A 73 25.93 -18.43 14.72
N ASN A 74 25.41 -17.60 15.61
CA ASN A 74 24.16 -16.86 15.42
C ASN A 74 24.33 -15.33 15.57
N LEU A 75 25.53 -14.81 15.49
CA LEU A 75 25.87 -13.38 15.70
C LEU A 75 25.04 -12.37 14.87
N ILE A 76 24.28 -12.79 13.88
CA ILE A 76 23.43 -11.95 13.02
C ILE A 76 22.20 -12.77 12.58
N GLY A 77 21.54 -13.58 13.39
CA GLY A 77 20.42 -14.37 12.87
C GLY A 77 20.71 -14.98 11.47
N ASP A 78 19.91 -15.87 10.97
CA ASP A 78 20.12 -16.31 9.58
C ASP A 78 19.82 -15.11 8.63
N PRO A 79 20.79 -14.60 7.83
CA PRO A 79 20.56 -13.50 6.88
C PRO A 79 19.40 -13.78 5.92
N ARG A 80 19.06 -15.06 5.72
CA ARG A 80 17.91 -15.47 4.89
C ARG A 80 16.58 -14.99 5.46
N ASN A 81 16.50 -14.81 6.77
CA ASN A 81 15.30 -14.27 7.43
C ASN A 81 14.99 -12.82 7.02
N LEU A 82 16.00 -12.06 6.58
CA LEU A 82 15.82 -10.68 6.11
C LEU A 82 15.36 -10.59 4.65
N ILE A 83 15.46 -11.66 3.86
CA ILE A 83 15.09 -11.64 2.44
C ILE A 83 13.65 -11.18 2.22
N PRO A 84 12.62 -11.71 2.95
CA PRO A 84 11.24 -11.30 2.76
C PRO A 84 11.02 -9.81 3.01
N VAL A 85 11.58 -9.26 4.11
CA VAL A 85 11.41 -7.84 4.42
C VAL A 85 12.10 -6.93 3.42
N TYR A 86 13.28 -7.33 2.89
CA TYR A 86 13.93 -6.58 1.81
C TYR A 86 13.17 -6.63 0.50
N ALA A 87 12.53 -7.77 0.19
CA ALA A 87 11.65 -7.87 -0.97
C ALA A 87 10.44 -6.94 -0.85
N LEU A 88 9.81 -6.88 0.32
CA LEU A 88 8.70 -5.97 0.61
C LEU A 88 9.15 -4.50 0.57
N LEU A 89 10.30 -4.17 1.17
CA LEU A 89 10.88 -2.83 1.10
C LEU A 89 11.13 -2.40 -0.35
N SER A 90 11.61 -3.31 -1.20
CA SER A 90 11.82 -3.03 -2.62
C SER A 90 10.51 -2.77 -3.36
N ARG A 91 9.45 -3.50 -3.02
CA ARG A 91 8.10 -3.24 -3.56
C ARG A 91 7.54 -1.89 -3.10
N ILE A 92 7.75 -1.51 -1.82
CA ILE A 92 7.40 -0.19 -1.28
C ILE A 92 8.14 0.90 -2.05
N ARG A 93 9.44 0.73 -2.32
CA ARG A 93 10.25 1.68 -3.10
C ARG A 93 9.71 1.94 -4.49
N LEU A 94 9.12 0.94 -5.13
CA LEU A 94 8.55 1.05 -6.49
C LEU A 94 7.18 1.71 -6.53
N SER A 95 6.39 1.61 -5.46
CA SER A 95 4.96 1.91 -5.52
C SER A 95 4.47 2.98 -4.55
N SER A 96 5.28 3.37 -3.55
CA SER A 96 4.84 4.24 -2.46
C SER A 96 5.54 5.60 -2.48
N SER A 97 5.06 6.54 -1.66
CA SER A 97 5.69 7.85 -1.50
C SER A 97 7.04 7.75 -0.79
N THR A 98 7.88 8.78 -0.99
CA THR A 98 9.18 8.88 -0.31
C THR A 98 9.03 8.83 1.21
N LYS A 99 7.97 9.42 1.76
CA LYS A 99 7.70 9.43 3.20
C LYS A 99 7.51 8.02 3.75
N ILE A 100 6.71 7.18 3.06
CA ILE A 100 6.52 5.77 3.43
C ILE A 100 7.83 5.01 3.31
N LEU A 101 8.59 5.23 2.23
CA LEU A 101 9.88 4.58 2.05
C LEU A 101 10.83 4.90 3.20
N THR A 102 10.95 6.17 3.59
CA THR A 102 11.83 6.57 4.70
C THR A 102 11.46 5.88 6.00
N THR A 103 10.17 5.84 6.35
CA THR A 103 9.71 5.16 7.58
C THR A 103 9.89 3.65 7.50
N ALA A 104 9.71 3.03 6.33
CA ALA A 104 9.98 1.60 6.13
C ALA A 104 11.49 1.28 6.30
N GLU A 105 12.38 2.14 5.80
CA GLU A 105 13.83 1.99 5.99
C GLU A 105 14.23 2.12 7.46
N GLU A 106 13.56 3.00 8.23
CA GLU A 106 13.75 3.12 9.68
C GLU A 106 13.36 1.83 10.41
N VAL A 107 12.23 1.21 10.04
CA VAL A 107 11.82 -0.10 10.57
C VAL A 107 12.91 -1.14 10.33
N VAL A 108 13.41 -1.25 9.10
CA VAL A 108 14.44 -2.24 8.75
C VAL A 108 15.74 -1.97 9.52
N ARG A 109 16.16 -0.69 9.66
CA ARG A 109 17.34 -0.33 10.47
C ARG A 109 17.16 -0.74 11.93
N THR A 110 15.98 -0.57 12.49
CA THR A 110 15.67 -0.97 13.87
C THR A 110 15.73 -2.48 14.04
N ILE A 111 15.21 -3.25 13.07
CA ILE A 111 15.33 -4.71 13.06
C ILE A 111 16.81 -5.13 13.07
N ILE A 112 17.63 -4.57 12.16
CA ILE A 112 19.05 -4.88 12.09
C ILE A 112 19.76 -4.52 13.39
N LYS A 113 19.40 -3.40 14.01
CA LYS A 113 19.94 -2.98 15.29
C LYS A 113 19.56 -3.94 16.41
N ALA A 114 18.30 -4.41 16.45
CA ALA A 114 17.83 -5.37 17.44
C ALA A 114 18.61 -6.69 17.38
N TYR A 115 18.97 -7.18 16.20
CA TYR A 115 19.82 -8.39 16.06
C TYR A 115 21.27 -8.20 16.55
N ARG A 116 21.74 -6.95 16.66
CA ARG A 116 23.11 -6.64 17.15
C ARG A 116 23.13 -6.38 18.66
N GLU A 117 22.01 -6.09 19.29
CA GLU A 117 21.91 -5.82 20.70
C GLU A 117 21.65 -7.13 21.45
N PRO A 118 22.36 -7.40 22.57
CA PRO A 118 22.12 -8.60 23.35
C PRO A 118 20.72 -8.58 23.97
N ASN A 119 20.11 -9.71 23.99
CA ASN A 119 18.85 -10.10 24.64
C ASN A 119 18.07 -9.00 25.36
N LEU A 120 17.03 -8.50 24.70
CA LEU A 120 16.05 -7.62 25.35
C LEU A 120 15.17 -8.44 26.26
N THR A 121 15.04 -8.05 27.53
CA THR A 121 14.05 -8.67 28.42
C THR A 121 12.64 -8.37 27.93
N PRO A 122 11.64 -9.26 28.20
CA PRO A 122 10.24 -9.00 27.84
C PRO A 122 9.73 -7.63 28.29
N GLN A 123 10.17 -7.15 29.46
CA GLN A 123 9.85 -5.81 29.99
C GLN A 123 10.46 -4.69 29.17
N GLN A 124 11.66 -4.87 28.63
CA GLN A 124 12.30 -3.87 27.73
C GLN A 124 11.62 -3.83 26.36
N ILE A 125 11.10 -4.98 25.88
CA ILE A 125 10.30 -5.06 24.65
C ILE A 125 8.98 -4.32 24.86
N GLU A 126 8.29 -4.58 25.97
CA GLU A 126 7.05 -3.91 26.32
C GLU A 126 7.23 -2.39 26.47
N LEU A 127 8.30 -1.96 27.15
CA LEU A 127 8.64 -0.55 27.28
C LEU A 127 8.94 0.12 25.93
N ARG A 128 9.60 -0.58 25.00
CA ARG A 128 9.86 -0.04 23.64
C ARG A 128 8.61 -0.01 22.78
N ALA A 129 7.74 -1.03 22.88
CA ALA A 129 6.51 -1.12 22.10
C ALA A 129 5.44 -0.11 22.55
N PHE A 130 5.38 0.23 23.84
CA PHE A 130 4.32 1.05 24.42
C PHE A 130 4.77 2.42 24.93
N ASN A 131 6.07 2.67 25.11
CA ASN A 131 6.58 3.96 25.53
C ASN A 131 6.85 4.87 24.31
N ASN A 132 5.85 5.65 23.98
CA ASN A 132 5.87 6.99 23.37
C ASN A 132 7.06 7.36 22.49
N GLY A 133 6.93 7.16 21.21
CA GLY A 133 7.68 7.92 20.21
C GLY A 133 8.73 7.14 19.44
N ASP A 134 9.20 6.00 19.95
CA ASP A 134 10.27 5.19 19.33
C ASP A 134 9.80 3.85 18.72
N ASP A 135 8.48 3.63 18.60
CA ASP A 135 7.98 2.47 17.87
C ASP A 135 7.96 2.74 16.36
N PRO A 136 8.94 2.21 15.60
CA PRO A 136 9.02 2.47 14.16
C PRO A 136 7.86 1.86 13.39
N LEU A 137 7.24 0.77 13.90
CA LEU A 137 6.06 0.17 13.27
C LEU A 137 4.83 1.05 13.41
N LYS A 138 4.65 1.70 14.57
CA LYS A 138 3.57 2.66 14.77
C LYS A 138 3.72 3.85 13.83
N ASN A 139 4.92 4.44 13.77
CA ASN A 139 5.19 5.57 12.87
C ASN A 139 4.94 5.20 11.41
N PHE A 140 5.42 4.04 10.97
CA PHE A 140 5.16 3.52 9.63
C PHE A 140 3.66 3.34 9.37
N SER A 141 2.92 2.73 10.31
CA SER A 141 1.47 2.51 10.20
C SER A 141 0.68 3.81 10.10
N ASP A 142 1.06 4.83 10.88
CA ASP A 142 0.42 6.14 10.85
C ASP A 142 0.62 6.83 9.49
N VAL A 143 1.84 6.77 8.94
CA VAL A 143 2.14 7.33 7.61
C VAL A 143 1.40 6.58 6.51
N CYS A 144 1.34 5.24 6.57
CA CYS A 144 0.57 4.42 5.64
C CYS A 144 -0.92 4.76 5.67
N ARG A 145 -1.50 4.90 6.85
CA ARG A 145 -2.90 5.29 7.02
C ARG A 145 -3.19 6.62 6.32
N LEU A 146 -2.36 7.64 6.53
CA LEU A 146 -2.54 8.95 5.90
C LEU A 146 -2.48 8.87 4.36
N GLU A 147 -1.57 8.06 3.81
CA GLU A 147 -1.49 7.86 2.35
C GLU A 147 -2.72 7.12 1.81
N LEU A 148 -3.17 6.06 2.48
CA LEU A 148 -4.38 5.33 2.09
C LEU A 148 -5.64 6.20 2.17
N GLU A 149 -5.76 7.04 3.18
CA GLU A 149 -6.84 8.03 3.31
C GLU A 149 -6.81 9.07 2.19
N SER A 150 -5.62 9.50 1.74
CA SER A 150 -5.50 10.44 0.63
C SER A 150 -6.01 9.82 -0.68
N ILE A 151 -5.66 8.57 -0.96
CA ILE A 151 -6.13 7.84 -2.15
C ILE A 151 -7.64 7.61 -2.07
N ARG A 152 -8.16 7.30 -0.89
CA ARG A 152 -9.61 7.09 -0.68
C ARG A 152 -10.43 8.36 -0.93
N ARG A 153 -9.87 9.53 -0.66
CA ARG A 153 -10.53 10.82 -0.94
C ARG A 153 -10.59 11.16 -2.44
N GLU A 154 -9.78 10.50 -3.27
CA GLU A 154 -9.79 10.67 -4.72
C GLU A 154 -10.79 9.74 -5.44
N LEU A 155 -11.38 8.75 -4.70
CA LEU A 155 -12.41 7.82 -5.20
C LEU A 155 -13.79 8.48 -5.22
#